data_f0eadfa6f97c20633667510197c03a7c
#
_entry.id   f0eadfa6f97c20633667510197c03a7c
#
_cell.length_a   1.000
_cell.length_b   1.000
_cell.length_c   1.000
_cell.angle_alpha   90.00
_cell.angle_beta   90.00
_cell.angle_gamma   90.00
#
_symmetry.space_group_name_H-M   'P 1'
#
loop_
_entity.id
_entity.type
_entity.pdbx_description
1 polymer ?
#
loop_
_entity_poly.entity_id
_entity_poly.type
_entity_poly.pdbx_seq_one_letter_code
_entity_poly.pdbx_strand_id
1 'polypeptide(L)'
;VGRALAALRELLHDRCATSAEVCQDHAIDVSRHAPAAPDGVVFPQTEDEVVEIARICSEHQVPMIPYGTATGVEGGVIASHGGISIDLTRMNQVLRISRPDADVTVQAGVTRKQLNQVLEQEETGLYFPVDPGADASLGGMAATSASGSAAVRYGTMRDNVLGLKAVLADGSLVRTGSRARKSSAGYDLTRLLVGSEGTLAIITELTLRLYPVPAAMSAAICQFPSIASAVETAIELL
;
A
#
# COMPACT_ATOMS: atom_id res chain seq x y z
N VAL A 1 -14.31 20.67 -9.78
CA VAL A 1 -13.01 20.65 -9.06
C VAL A 1 -12.84 21.86 -8.16
N GLY A 2 -13.03 23.13 -8.63
CA GLY A 2 -12.75 24.33 -7.83
C GLY A 2 -13.49 24.42 -6.47
N ARG A 3 -14.76 24.00 -6.39
CA ARG A 3 -15.52 23.95 -5.12
C ARG A 3 -14.97 22.89 -4.17
N ALA A 4 -14.62 21.73 -4.69
CA ALA A 4 -13.98 20.67 -3.89
C ALA A 4 -12.64 21.15 -3.30
N LEU A 5 -11.79 21.80 -4.11
CA LEU A 5 -10.52 22.35 -3.64
C LEU A 5 -10.71 23.42 -2.56
N ALA A 6 -11.76 24.26 -2.65
CA ALA A 6 -12.07 25.23 -1.59
C ALA A 6 -12.41 24.53 -0.26
N ALA A 7 -13.30 23.53 -0.29
CA ALA A 7 -13.67 22.76 0.89
C ALA A 7 -12.48 21.95 1.46
N LEU A 8 -11.65 21.35 0.59
CA LEU A 8 -10.45 20.64 1.02
C LEU A 8 -9.40 21.55 1.67
N ARG A 9 -9.30 22.81 1.23
CA ARG A 9 -8.42 23.80 1.88
C ARG A 9 -8.95 24.22 3.25
N GLU A 10 -10.26 24.33 3.43
CA GLU A 10 -10.86 24.58 4.74
C GLU A 10 -10.62 23.41 5.70
N LEU A 11 -10.69 22.17 5.21
CA LEU A 11 -10.47 20.98 6.02
C LEU A 11 -8.99 20.79 6.40
N LEU A 12 -8.06 20.94 5.44
CA LEU A 12 -6.68 20.52 5.57
C LEU A 12 -5.67 21.66 5.64
N HIS A 13 -6.08 22.88 5.40
CA HIS A 13 -5.25 24.09 5.42
C HIS A 13 -4.02 23.98 4.50
N ASP A 14 -2.81 24.03 5.07
CA ASP A 14 -1.52 23.91 4.37
C ASP A 14 -1.25 22.52 3.79
N ARG A 15 -2.05 21.54 4.19
CA ARG A 15 -1.99 20.15 3.67
C ARG A 15 -2.86 19.92 2.42
N CYS A 16 -3.38 20.98 1.81
CA CYS A 16 -4.03 20.97 0.50
C CYS A 16 -3.22 21.86 -0.46
N ALA A 17 -2.43 21.24 -1.31
CA ALA A 17 -1.52 21.90 -2.24
C ALA A 17 -2.09 21.91 -3.66
N THR A 18 -1.90 23.05 -4.36
CA THR A 18 -2.26 23.22 -5.78
C THR A 18 -1.16 23.90 -6.58
N SER A 19 0.07 23.95 -6.02
CA SER A 19 1.20 24.48 -6.77
C SER A 19 1.57 23.55 -7.92
N ALA A 20 2.03 24.11 -9.02
CA ALA A 20 2.40 23.34 -10.19
C ALA A 20 3.51 22.32 -9.87
N GLU A 21 4.45 22.69 -9.00
CA GLU A 21 5.54 21.82 -8.56
C GLU A 21 4.99 20.55 -7.88
N VAL A 22 4.17 20.70 -6.84
CA VAL A 22 3.61 19.56 -6.09
C VAL A 22 2.71 18.69 -6.99
N CYS A 23 1.89 19.30 -7.84
CA CYS A 23 1.06 18.53 -8.77
C CYS A 23 1.91 17.77 -9.81
N GLN A 24 3.03 18.36 -10.25
CA GLN A 24 3.93 17.70 -11.20
C GLN A 24 4.67 16.51 -10.56
N ASP A 25 5.05 16.60 -9.28
CA ASP A 25 5.65 15.48 -8.54
C ASP A 25 4.68 14.30 -8.39
N HIS A 26 3.38 14.55 -8.43
CA HIS A 26 2.32 13.53 -8.37
C HIS A 26 1.77 13.13 -9.74
N ALA A 27 2.43 13.56 -10.84
CA ALA A 27 1.98 13.30 -12.20
C ALA A 27 2.51 11.99 -12.79
N ILE A 28 3.47 11.34 -12.14
CA ILE A 28 4.24 10.21 -12.68
C ILE A 28 4.40 9.08 -11.68
N ASP A 29 4.62 7.89 -12.20
CA ASP A 29 5.15 6.73 -11.49
C ASP A 29 6.27 6.08 -12.30
N VAL A 30 6.65 4.84 -11.97
CA VAL A 30 7.70 4.09 -12.70
C VAL A 30 7.18 3.49 -14.02
N SER A 31 5.89 3.64 -14.32
CA SER A 31 5.31 3.12 -15.57
C SER A 31 5.77 3.92 -16.80
N ARG A 32 5.40 3.40 -17.97
CA ARG A 32 5.65 4.08 -19.26
C ARG A 32 4.52 5.03 -19.67
N HIS A 33 3.51 5.24 -18.84
CA HIS A 33 2.40 6.12 -19.17
C HIS A 33 2.85 7.58 -19.23
N ALA A 34 2.19 8.37 -20.06
CA ALA A 34 2.45 9.80 -20.14
C ALA A 34 2.08 10.47 -18.82
N PRO A 35 2.91 11.40 -18.32
CA PRO A 35 2.62 12.15 -17.10
C PRO A 35 1.28 12.89 -17.22
N ALA A 36 0.47 12.86 -16.14
CA ALA A 36 -0.73 13.67 -16.04
C ALA A 36 -0.90 14.15 -14.58
N ALA A 37 -0.80 15.45 -14.40
CA ALA A 37 -0.86 16.08 -13.08
C ALA A 37 -2.32 16.14 -12.56
N PRO A 38 -2.52 15.91 -11.25
CA PRO A 38 -3.81 16.16 -10.61
C PRO A 38 -4.13 17.67 -10.52
N ASP A 39 -5.40 17.99 -10.29
CA ASP A 39 -5.84 19.38 -10.03
C ASP A 39 -5.39 19.89 -8.66
N GLY A 40 -5.08 18.98 -7.74
CA GLY A 40 -4.53 19.26 -6.43
C GLY A 40 -4.12 18.00 -5.71
N VAL A 41 -3.31 18.19 -4.66
CA VAL A 41 -2.79 17.12 -3.81
C VAL A 41 -3.17 17.41 -2.37
N VAL A 42 -3.67 16.39 -1.67
CA VAL A 42 -4.01 16.46 -0.25
C VAL A 42 -3.21 15.45 0.56
N PHE A 43 -2.77 15.86 1.76
CA PHE A 43 -1.92 15.07 2.65
C PHE A 43 -2.65 14.77 3.96
N PRO A 44 -3.59 13.80 4.00
CA PRO A 44 -4.24 13.40 5.24
C PRO A 44 -3.25 12.77 6.22
N GLN A 45 -3.56 12.90 7.52
CA GLN A 45 -2.82 12.29 8.63
C GLN A 45 -3.67 11.30 9.41
N THR A 46 -4.99 11.39 9.26
CA THR A 46 -5.95 10.54 9.98
C THR A 46 -6.95 9.88 9.02
N GLU A 47 -7.54 8.79 9.49
CA GLU A 47 -8.61 8.08 8.78
C GLU A 47 -9.85 8.97 8.58
N ASP A 48 -10.21 9.75 9.60
CA ASP A 48 -11.35 10.67 9.53
C ASP A 48 -11.16 11.75 8.45
N GLU A 49 -9.94 12.24 8.27
CA GLU A 49 -9.64 13.17 7.18
C GLU A 49 -9.82 12.52 5.81
N VAL A 50 -9.42 11.25 5.63
CA VAL A 50 -9.65 10.52 4.38
C VAL A 50 -11.14 10.34 4.11
N VAL A 51 -11.94 10.06 5.15
CA VAL A 51 -13.42 9.98 5.06
C VAL A 51 -14.00 11.31 4.57
N GLU A 52 -13.61 12.42 5.16
CA GLU A 52 -14.13 13.74 4.76
C GLU A 52 -13.64 14.15 3.35
N ILE A 53 -12.39 13.84 2.99
CA ILE A 53 -11.88 14.05 1.63
C ILE A 53 -12.72 13.27 0.61
N ALA A 54 -13.02 12.00 0.88
CA ALA A 54 -13.82 11.17 0.00
C ALA A 54 -15.25 11.73 -0.15
N ARG A 55 -15.88 12.17 0.94
CA ARG A 55 -17.21 12.81 0.91
C ARG A 55 -17.22 14.05 0.05
N ILE A 56 -16.25 14.96 0.26
CA ILE A 56 -16.13 16.21 -0.51
C ILE A 56 -15.93 15.89 -2.01
N CYS A 57 -15.04 14.95 -2.34
CA CYS A 57 -14.79 14.57 -3.73
C CYS A 57 -16.03 13.93 -4.37
N SER A 58 -16.73 13.06 -3.64
CA SER A 58 -17.96 12.41 -4.09
C SER A 58 -19.10 13.41 -4.33
N GLU A 59 -19.34 14.35 -3.39
CA GLU A 59 -20.36 15.40 -3.53
C GLU A 59 -20.13 16.26 -4.77
N HIS A 60 -18.87 16.57 -5.05
CA HIS A 60 -18.49 17.40 -6.18
C HIS A 60 -18.15 16.63 -7.45
N GLN A 61 -18.30 15.29 -7.45
CA GLN A 61 -17.99 14.39 -8.58
C GLN A 61 -16.57 14.59 -9.12
N VAL A 62 -15.59 14.70 -8.22
CA VAL A 62 -14.17 14.87 -8.54
C VAL A 62 -13.45 13.52 -8.39
N PRO A 63 -12.67 13.09 -9.40
CA PRO A 63 -11.87 11.87 -9.30
C PRO A 63 -10.92 11.90 -8.11
N MET A 64 -10.75 10.75 -7.45
CA MET A 64 -9.81 10.52 -6.35
C MET A 64 -8.71 9.58 -6.80
N ILE A 65 -7.47 9.95 -6.56
CA ILE A 65 -6.30 9.17 -6.92
C ILE A 65 -5.51 8.88 -5.64
N PRO A 66 -5.66 7.69 -5.02
CA PRO A 66 -4.84 7.31 -3.89
C PRO A 66 -3.37 7.25 -4.28
N TYR A 67 -2.51 7.86 -3.48
CA TYR A 67 -1.09 7.97 -3.75
C TYR A 67 -0.27 7.47 -2.55
N GLY A 68 0.80 6.76 -2.82
CA GLY A 68 1.78 6.30 -1.83
C GLY A 68 3.17 6.77 -2.23
N THR A 69 4.07 5.84 -2.53
CA THR A 69 5.46 6.14 -2.93
C THR A 69 5.68 6.18 -4.45
N ALA A 70 4.63 6.06 -5.25
CA ALA A 70 4.67 6.06 -6.72
C ALA A 70 5.66 5.05 -7.34
N THR A 71 5.90 3.95 -6.67
CA THR A 71 6.79 2.86 -7.14
C THR A 71 6.07 1.83 -8.01
N GLY A 72 4.78 2.03 -8.29
CA GLY A 72 3.97 1.20 -9.16
C GLY A 72 4.39 1.32 -10.63
N VAL A 73 4.12 0.28 -11.41
CA VAL A 73 4.50 0.17 -12.82
C VAL A 73 3.29 0.18 -13.77
N GLU A 74 2.11 0.49 -13.25
CA GLU A 74 0.83 0.31 -13.97
C GLU A 74 0.08 1.63 -14.24
N GLY A 75 0.60 2.75 -13.74
CA GLY A 75 0.01 4.07 -13.95
C GLY A 75 -1.13 4.42 -12.98
N GLY A 76 -1.30 3.68 -11.89
CA GLY A 76 -2.41 3.85 -10.95
C GLY A 76 -2.47 5.21 -10.23
N VAL A 77 -1.35 5.95 -10.19
CA VAL A 77 -1.29 7.29 -9.57
C VAL A 77 -1.39 8.43 -10.58
N ILE A 78 -1.49 8.13 -11.88
CA ILE A 78 -1.50 9.14 -12.95
C ILE A 78 -2.91 9.69 -13.12
N ALA A 79 -3.07 11.00 -12.94
CA ALA A 79 -4.36 11.68 -12.98
C ALA A 79 -4.85 11.95 -14.41
N SER A 80 -5.04 10.92 -15.24
CA SER A 80 -5.41 11.03 -16.67
C SER A 80 -6.71 11.81 -16.94
N HIS A 81 -7.54 11.98 -15.91
CA HIS A 81 -8.81 12.73 -15.98
C HIS A 81 -8.83 13.91 -14.98
N GLY A 82 -7.66 14.38 -14.54
CA GLY A 82 -7.57 15.33 -13.43
C GLY A 82 -7.98 14.71 -12.10
N GLY A 83 -8.43 15.52 -11.16
CA GLY A 83 -8.90 15.07 -9.85
C GLY A 83 -7.94 15.39 -8.73
N ILE A 84 -8.17 14.78 -7.57
CA ILE A 84 -7.38 15.02 -6.34
C ILE A 84 -6.50 13.82 -6.05
N SER A 85 -5.19 14.04 -6.01
CA SER A 85 -4.24 13.05 -5.48
C SER A 85 -4.28 13.05 -3.96
N ILE A 86 -4.53 11.89 -3.36
CA ILE A 86 -4.63 11.71 -1.92
C ILE A 86 -3.37 11.01 -1.45
N ASP A 87 -2.39 11.80 -1.03
CA ASP A 87 -1.07 11.33 -0.60
C ASP A 87 -1.12 10.84 0.85
N LEU A 88 -1.07 9.52 1.01
CA LEU A 88 -1.12 8.83 2.29
C LEU A 88 0.24 8.70 2.98
N THR A 89 1.31 9.26 2.45
CA THR A 89 2.67 9.10 3.02
C THR A 89 2.81 9.69 4.42
N ARG A 90 1.94 10.63 4.81
CA ARG A 90 1.89 11.17 6.18
C ARG A 90 1.11 10.30 7.17
N MET A 91 0.40 9.28 6.69
CA MET A 91 -0.20 8.24 7.52
C MET A 91 0.80 7.09 7.70
N ASN A 92 1.86 7.33 8.46
CA ASN A 92 3.06 6.48 8.50
C ASN A 92 3.39 5.92 9.90
N GLN A 93 2.36 5.68 10.72
CA GLN A 93 2.55 5.15 12.08
C GLN A 93 2.39 3.63 12.12
N VAL A 94 3.27 2.97 12.88
CA VAL A 94 3.09 1.59 13.32
C VAL A 94 2.22 1.64 14.57
N LEU A 95 0.97 1.18 14.44
CA LEU A 95 -0.06 1.36 15.47
C LEU A 95 0.01 0.30 16.56
N ARG A 96 0.42 -0.92 16.21
CA ARG A 96 0.47 -2.05 17.15
C ARG A 96 1.39 -3.15 16.62
N ILE A 97 2.19 -3.72 17.50
CA ILE A 97 3.00 -4.92 17.25
C ILE A 97 2.58 -5.99 18.24
N SER A 98 2.31 -7.21 17.75
CA SER A 98 2.04 -8.38 18.60
C SER A 98 3.05 -9.49 18.32
N ARG A 99 4.05 -9.62 19.20
CA ARG A 99 5.05 -10.71 19.10
C ARG A 99 4.41 -12.10 19.23
N PRO A 100 3.49 -12.35 20.20
CA PRO A 100 2.89 -13.68 20.37
C PRO A 100 2.06 -14.12 19.16
N ASP A 101 1.35 -13.19 18.50
CA ASP A 101 0.49 -13.49 17.38
C ASP A 101 1.22 -13.38 16.04
N ALA A 102 2.45 -12.85 16.06
CA ALA A 102 3.26 -12.54 14.89
C ALA A 102 2.46 -11.72 13.86
N ASP A 103 1.87 -10.61 14.31
CA ASP A 103 1.15 -9.66 13.47
C ASP A 103 1.48 -8.21 13.87
N VAL A 104 1.24 -7.30 12.93
CA VAL A 104 1.41 -5.86 13.11
C VAL A 104 0.23 -5.12 12.48
N THR A 105 -0.16 -3.99 13.08
CA THR A 105 -1.13 -3.06 12.49
C THR A 105 -0.44 -1.75 12.18
N VAL A 106 -0.57 -1.28 10.96
CA VAL A 106 0.13 -0.09 10.44
C VAL A 106 -0.82 0.80 9.63
N GLN A 107 -0.52 2.09 9.57
CA GLN A 107 -1.13 3.00 8.60
C GLN A 107 -0.58 2.74 7.19
N ALA A 108 -1.35 3.09 6.17
CA ALA A 108 -1.06 2.75 4.77
C ALA A 108 0.24 3.36 4.22
N GLY A 109 0.66 4.53 4.73
CA GLY A 109 1.88 5.23 4.30
C GLY A 109 3.18 4.68 4.91
N VAL A 110 3.12 3.77 5.89
CA VAL A 110 4.33 3.09 6.41
C VAL A 110 5.01 2.35 5.27
N THR A 111 6.33 2.57 5.07
CA THR A 111 7.07 1.80 4.07
C THR A 111 7.53 0.45 4.63
N ARG A 112 7.79 -0.51 3.73
CA ARG A 112 8.31 -1.82 4.12
C ARG A 112 9.62 -1.72 4.91
N LYS A 113 10.53 -0.86 4.48
CA LYS A 113 11.80 -0.66 5.18
C LYS A 113 11.60 -0.05 6.56
N GLN A 114 10.75 0.98 6.65
CA GLN A 114 10.40 1.60 7.93
C GLN A 114 9.82 0.56 8.91
N LEU A 115 8.87 -0.29 8.45
CA LEU A 115 8.32 -1.35 9.30
C LEU A 115 9.40 -2.28 9.81
N ASN A 116 10.28 -2.80 8.93
CA ASN A 116 11.32 -3.74 9.34
C ASN A 116 12.36 -3.10 10.26
N GLN A 117 12.67 -1.82 10.09
CA GLN A 117 13.52 -1.06 11.02
C GLN A 117 12.89 -0.94 12.43
N VAL A 118 11.58 -0.64 12.49
CA VAL A 118 10.87 -0.60 13.79
C VAL A 118 10.86 -1.98 14.46
N LEU A 119 10.58 -3.05 13.71
CA LEU A 119 10.58 -4.42 14.23
C LEU A 119 11.95 -4.85 14.78
N GLU A 120 13.04 -4.40 14.15
CA GLU A 120 14.42 -4.63 14.59
C GLU A 120 14.75 -3.82 15.84
N GLN A 121 14.43 -2.51 15.86
CA GLN A 121 14.66 -1.62 17.01
C GLN A 121 13.91 -2.08 18.26
N GLU A 122 12.71 -2.62 18.10
CA GLU A 122 11.90 -3.20 19.20
C GLU A 122 12.35 -4.63 19.59
N GLU A 123 13.42 -5.13 18.99
CA GLU A 123 14.00 -6.47 19.24
C GLU A 123 12.92 -7.57 19.17
N THR A 124 11.98 -7.45 18.24
CA THR A 124 10.84 -8.37 18.16
C THR A 124 11.23 -9.78 17.74
N GLY A 125 12.34 -9.96 17.03
CA GLY A 125 12.74 -11.19 16.36
C GLY A 125 11.86 -11.56 15.16
N LEU A 126 11.04 -10.61 14.70
CA LEU A 126 10.11 -10.76 13.59
C LEU A 126 10.45 -9.80 12.44
N TYR A 127 10.00 -10.13 11.23
CA TYR A 127 10.12 -9.26 10.06
C TYR A 127 8.95 -9.44 9.10
N PHE A 128 8.76 -8.47 8.20
CA PHE A 128 7.81 -8.53 7.11
C PHE A 128 8.54 -8.92 5.81
N PRO A 129 8.19 -10.07 5.17
CA PRO A 129 9.03 -10.69 4.14
C PRO A 129 8.75 -10.22 2.72
N VAL A 130 7.59 -9.62 2.41
CA VAL A 130 7.26 -9.25 1.02
C VAL A 130 8.14 -8.09 0.58
N ASP A 131 8.94 -8.32 -0.47
CA ASP A 131 9.92 -7.35 -0.98
C ASP A 131 9.76 -7.15 -2.50
N PRO A 132 9.10 -6.07 -2.93
CA PRO A 132 8.96 -5.77 -4.35
C PRO A 132 10.22 -5.14 -4.97
N GLY A 133 11.32 -5.03 -4.21
CA GLY A 133 12.56 -4.38 -4.64
C GLY A 133 12.61 -2.87 -4.40
N ALA A 134 11.50 -2.17 -4.48
CA ALA A 134 11.38 -0.76 -4.15
C ALA A 134 11.03 -0.55 -2.67
N ASP A 135 11.33 0.65 -2.12
CA ASP A 135 10.83 1.03 -0.80
C ASP A 135 9.40 1.56 -0.91
N ALA A 136 8.49 0.63 -1.09
CA ALA A 136 7.07 0.92 -1.30
C ALA A 136 6.31 1.09 0.02
N SER A 137 5.28 1.93 0.02
CA SER A 137 4.32 2.03 1.12
C SER A 137 3.46 0.76 1.20
N LEU A 138 3.17 0.30 2.41
CA LEU A 138 2.42 -0.94 2.64
C LEU A 138 0.98 -0.87 2.09
N GLY A 139 0.36 0.31 2.12
CA GLY A 139 -0.92 0.54 1.45
C GLY A 139 -0.84 0.39 -0.07
N GLY A 140 0.19 0.97 -0.68
CA GLY A 140 0.48 0.81 -2.12
C GLY A 140 0.78 -0.65 -2.47
N MET A 141 1.61 -1.34 -1.66
CA MET A 141 1.89 -2.77 -1.85
C MET A 141 0.62 -3.62 -1.78
N ALA A 142 -0.29 -3.32 -0.84
CA ALA A 142 -1.58 -4.02 -0.75
C ALA A 142 -2.46 -3.70 -1.96
N ALA A 143 -2.55 -2.43 -2.36
CA ALA A 143 -3.35 -1.99 -3.51
C ALA A 143 -2.93 -2.68 -4.81
N THR A 144 -1.63 -2.91 -5.03
CA THR A 144 -1.09 -3.58 -6.23
C THR A 144 -0.91 -5.08 -6.06
N SER A 145 -1.30 -5.66 -4.92
CA SER A 145 -1.01 -7.07 -4.58
C SER A 145 0.46 -7.44 -4.79
N ALA A 146 1.36 -6.58 -4.30
CA ALA A 146 2.80 -6.67 -4.53
C ALA A 146 3.36 -8.04 -4.17
N SER A 147 4.37 -8.44 -4.92
CA SER A 147 5.11 -9.69 -4.77
C SER A 147 6.61 -9.38 -4.64
N GLY A 148 7.43 -10.41 -4.69
CA GLY A 148 8.89 -10.32 -4.68
C GLY A 148 9.51 -11.71 -4.69
N SER A 149 10.83 -11.81 -4.73
CA SER A 149 11.53 -13.11 -4.77
C SER A 149 11.22 -14.00 -3.56
N ALA A 150 11.02 -13.40 -2.39
CA ALA A 150 10.64 -14.12 -1.17
C ALA A 150 9.20 -14.68 -1.19
N ALA A 151 8.38 -14.27 -2.16
CA ALA A 151 6.98 -14.71 -2.28
C ALA A 151 6.84 -16.22 -2.56
N VAL A 152 7.86 -16.86 -3.13
CA VAL A 152 7.91 -18.33 -3.29
C VAL A 152 7.70 -19.05 -1.95
N ARG A 153 8.26 -18.50 -0.86
CA ARG A 153 8.13 -19.08 0.48
C ARG A 153 7.00 -18.45 1.31
N TYR A 154 6.87 -17.13 1.22
CA TYR A 154 6.02 -16.36 2.16
C TYR A 154 4.71 -15.89 1.54
N GLY A 155 4.50 -16.13 0.24
CA GLY A 155 3.35 -15.58 -0.49
C GLY A 155 3.52 -14.09 -0.83
N THR A 156 2.49 -13.55 -1.45
CA THR A 156 2.40 -12.14 -1.85
C THR A 156 1.74 -11.29 -0.75
N MET A 157 1.49 -10.00 -1.03
CA MET A 157 0.66 -9.16 -0.15
C MET A 157 -0.71 -9.80 0.11
N ARG A 158 -1.31 -10.44 -0.89
CA ARG A 158 -2.61 -11.13 -0.77
C ARG A 158 -2.63 -12.18 0.34
N ASP A 159 -1.51 -12.87 0.57
CA ASP A 159 -1.38 -13.92 1.58
C ASP A 159 -1.03 -13.37 2.96
N ASN A 160 -0.47 -12.15 2.98
CA ASN A 160 0.09 -11.55 4.19
C ASN A 160 -0.78 -10.46 4.81
N VAL A 161 -1.79 -9.94 4.10
CA VAL A 161 -2.79 -9.03 4.67
C VAL A 161 -3.88 -9.85 5.39
N LEU A 162 -3.94 -9.75 6.72
CA LEU A 162 -4.92 -10.42 7.57
C LEU A 162 -6.25 -9.66 7.60
N GLY A 163 -6.19 -8.34 7.53
CA GLY A 163 -7.34 -7.45 7.51
C GLY A 163 -6.90 -6.03 7.19
N LEU A 164 -7.83 -5.18 6.85
CA LEU A 164 -7.57 -3.79 6.53
C LEU A 164 -8.77 -2.90 6.87
N LYS A 165 -8.51 -1.59 6.96
CA LYS A 165 -9.53 -0.56 6.88
C LYS A 165 -9.36 0.21 5.58
N ALA A 166 -10.48 0.61 5.01
CA ALA A 166 -10.52 1.38 3.78
C ALA A 166 -11.72 2.31 3.74
N VAL A 167 -11.59 3.39 2.99
CA VAL A 167 -12.65 4.37 2.77
C VAL A 167 -13.16 4.19 1.34
N LEU A 168 -14.47 3.96 1.22
CA LEU A 168 -15.15 3.86 -0.07
C LEU A 168 -15.32 5.25 -0.70
N ALA A 169 -15.71 5.26 -1.98
CA ALA A 169 -15.87 6.50 -2.73
C ALA A 169 -16.91 7.49 -2.14
N ASP A 170 -17.90 6.98 -1.40
CA ASP A 170 -18.93 7.79 -0.71
C ASP A 170 -18.49 8.28 0.69
N GLY A 171 -17.26 7.99 1.10
CA GLY A 171 -16.74 8.27 2.43
C GLY A 171 -17.15 7.25 3.49
N SER A 172 -17.77 6.13 3.12
CA SER A 172 -18.06 5.06 4.07
C SER A 172 -16.77 4.36 4.49
N LEU A 173 -16.54 4.26 5.80
CA LEU A 173 -15.43 3.49 6.35
C LEU A 173 -15.81 2.03 6.45
N VAL A 174 -14.99 1.15 5.88
CA VAL A 174 -15.16 -0.30 5.95
C VAL A 174 -13.96 -0.95 6.62
N ARG A 175 -14.24 -1.99 7.39
CA ARG A 175 -13.23 -2.86 7.98
C ARG A 175 -13.44 -4.27 7.47
N THR A 176 -12.38 -4.89 6.96
CA THR A 176 -12.42 -6.26 6.43
C THR A 176 -11.44 -7.14 7.17
N GLY A 177 -11.74 -8.42 7.24
CA GLY A 177 -10.90 -9.41 7.92
C GLY A 177 -10.79 -9.19 9.43
N SER A 178 -9.81 -9.82 10.02
CA SER A 178 -9.46 -9.70 11.43
C SER A 178 -8.00 -10.13 11.61
N ARG A 179 -7.51 -10.18 12.86
CA ARG A 179 -6.19 -10.74 13.19
C ARG A 179 -6.13 -12.26 13.05
N ALA A 180 -7.28 -12.93 12.94
CA ALA A 180 -7.34 -14.38 12.80
C ALA A 180 -6.86 -14.80 11.41
N ARG A 181 -6.00 -15.82 11.37
CA ARG A 181 -5.46 -16.38 10.12
C ARG A 181 -6.48 -17.16 9.29
N LYS A 182 -7.60 -17.53 9.90
CA LYS A 182 -8.65 -18.33 9.30
C LYS A 182 -10.02 -17.71 9.60
N SER A 183 -10.83 -17.57 8.56
CA SER A 183 -12.25 -17.25 8.67
C SER A 183 -13.04 -18.11 7.68
N SER A 184 -14.23 -18.50 8.06
CA SER A 184 -15.21 -19.18 7.19
C SER A 184 -16.46 -18.33 6.98
N ALA A 185 -16.44 -17.05 7.39
CA ALA A 185 -17.60 -16.16 7.37
C ALA A 185 -17.61 -15.28 6.12
N GLY A 186 -18.62 -15.47 5.26
CA GLY A 186 -18.94 -14.60 4.16
C GLY A 186 -17.89 -14.51 3.04
N TYR A 187 -17.97 -13.45 2.25
CA TYR A 187 -17.02 -13.15 1.19
C TYR A 187 -15.70 -12.62 1.77
N ASP A 188 -14.61 -12.94 1.11
CA ASP A 188 -13.27 -12.41 1.45
C ASP A 188 -13.07 -11.01 0.87
N LEU A 189 -13.63 -10.03 1.55
CA LEU A 189 -13.51 -8.62 1.13
C LEU A 189 -12.09 -8.09 1.30
N THR A 190 -11.29 -8.66 2.18
CA THR A 190 -9.87 -8.30 2.30
C THR A 190 -9.14 -8.57 1.00
N ARG A 191 -9.31 -9.78 0.43
CA ARG A 191 -8.68 -10.15 -0.84
C ARG A 191 -9.33 -9.51 -2.07
N LEU A 192 -10.55 -9.00 -1.94
CA LEU A 192 -11.17 -8.16 -2.97
C LEU A 192 -10.47 -6.79 -3.07
N LEU A 193 -10.16 -6.18 -1.92
CA LEU A 193 -9.51 -4.86 -1.86
C LEU A 193 -8.01 -4.92 -2.11
N VAL A 194 -7.34 -6.01 -1.74
CA VAL A 194 -5.94 -6.26 -2.09
C VAL A 194 -5.84 -6.55 -3.60
N GLY A 195 -5.10 -5.71 -4.31
CA GLY A 195 -5.01 -5.74 -5.77
C GLY A 195 -6.07 -4.91 -6.49
N SER A 196 -6.82 -4.06 -5.78
CA SER A 196 -7.83 -3.17 -6.37
C SER A 196 -7.27 -1.88 -6.94
N GLU A 197 -6.00 -1.55 -6.68
CA GLU A 197 -5.28 -0.37 -7.19
C GLU A 197 -6.01 0.95 -6.96
N GLY A 198 -6.69 1.08 -5.82
CA GLY A 198 -7.45 2.28 -5.47
C GLY A 198 -8.80 2.42 -6.19
N THR A 199 -9.18 1.48 -7.06
CA THR A 199 -10.43 1.57 -7.84
C THR A 199 -11.67 1.25 -7.02
N LEU A 200 -11.55 0.52 -5.91
CA LEU A 200 -12.68 0.14 -5.05
C LEU A 200 -12.71 0.95 -3.75
N ALA A 201 -11.57 1.27 -3.19
CA ALA A 201 -11.46 2.00 -1.93
C ALA A 201 -10.05 2.56 -1.71
N ILE A 202 -9.93 3.51 -0.79
CA ILE A 202 -8.65 4.06 -0.31
C ILE A 202 -8.27 3.29 0.96
N ILE A 203 -7.22 2.47 0.90
CA ILE A 203 -6.72 1.70 2.05
C ILE A 203 -6.03 2.66 3.03
N THR A 204 -6.46 2.66 4.30
CA THR A 204 -5.95 3.55 5.36
C THR A 204 -5.14 2.83 6.43
N GLU A 205 -5.49 1.58 6.73
CA GLU A 205 -4.85 0.76 7.77
C GLU A 205 -4.74 -0.69 7.31
N LEU A 206 -3.67 -1.37 7.70
CA LEU A 206 -3.39 -2.77 7.38
C LEU A 206 -3.01 -3.54 8.64
N THR A 207 -3.56 -4.74 8.78
CA THR A 207 -3.05 -5.77 9.71
C THR A 207 -2.29 -6.81 8.90
N LEU A 208 -0.99 -6.95 9.16
CA LEU A 208 -0.08 -7.77 8.40
C LEU A 208 0.46 -8.92 9.23
N ARG A 209 0.67 -10.05 8.58
CA ARG A 209 1.36 -11.21 9.15
C ARG A 209 2.86 -10.98 9.16
N LEU A 210 3.50 -11.30 10.27
CA LEU A 210 4.95 -11.29 10.43
C LEU A 210 5.51 -12.72 10.50
N TYR A 211 6.83 -12.82 10.29
CA TYR A 211 7.56 -14.07 10.32
C TYR A 211 8.81 -13.94 11.19
N PRO A 212 9.27 -15.03 11.81
CA PRO A 212 10.53 -15.03 12.54
C PRO A 212 11.70 -14.70 11.60
N VAL A 213 12.63 -13.88 12.08
CA VAL A 213 13.90 -13.66 11.40
C VAL A 213 14.63 -15.00 11.28
N PRO A 214 15.10 -15.42 10.09
CA PRO A 214 15.85 -16.66 9.93
C PRO A 214 17.11 -16.69 10.78
N ALA A 215 17.36 -17.80 11.45
CA ALA A 215 18.54 -17.96 12.30
C ALA A 215 19.86 -17.93 11.51
N ALA A 216 19.81 -18.33 10.23
CA ALA A 216 20.93 -18.26 9.32
C ALA A 216 20.44 -18.14 7.87
N MET A 217 21.27 -17.53 7.03
CA MET A 217 21.08 -17.48 5.59
C MET A 217 22.34 -17.97 4.91
N SER A 218 22.19 -18.72 3.81
CA SER A 218 23.27 -19.07 2.92
C SER A 218 22.89 -18.73 1.49
N ALA A 219 23.90 -18.43 0.66
CA ALA A 219 23.72 -18.16 -0.75
C ALA A 219 24.75 -18.95 -1.56
N ALA A 220 24.35 -19.42 -2.73
CA ALA A 220 25.23 -20.10 -3.67
C ALA A 220 25.04 -19.54 -5.07
N ILE A 221 26.15 -19.51 -5.83
CA ILE A 221 26.12 -19.18 -7.26
C ILE A 221 26.49 -20.47 -7.99
N CYS A 222 25.61 -20.94 -8.88
CA CYS A 222 25.83 -22.15 -9.68
C CYS A 222 25.86 -21.79 -11.16
N GLN A 223 26.79 -22.40 -11.90
CA GLN A 223 26.85 -22.29 -13.34
C GLN A 223 26.31 -23.61 -13.96
N PHE A 224 25.52 -23.47 -15.01
CA PHE A 224 24.86 -24.59 -15.68
C PHE A 224 25.24 -24.63 -17.16
N PRO A 225 25.39 -25.81 -17.76
CA PRO A 225 25.72 -25.96 -19.17
C PRO A 225 24.58 -25.61 -20.12
N SER A 226 23.34 -25.57 -19.61
CA SER A 226 22.16 -25.23 -20.39
C SER A 226 21.07 -24.55 -19.50
N ILE A 227 20.16 -23.84 -20.14
CA ILE A 227 18.96 -23.25 -19.46
C ILE A 227 18.11 -24.39 -18.88
N ALA A 228 17.96 -25.51 -19.58
CA ALA A 228 17.18 -26.66 -19.12
C ALA A 228 17.67 -27.17 -17.78
N SER A 229 18.98 -27.45 -17.65
CA SER A 229 19.56 -27.94 -16.39
C SER A 229 19.46 -26.93 -15.24
N ALA A 230 19.50 -25.60 -15.53
CA ALA A 230 19.28 -24.58 -14.52
C ALA A 230 17.82 -24.59 -14.01
N VAL A 231 16.86 -24.71 -14.92
CA VAL A 231 15.43 -24.78 -14.59
C VAL A 231 15.10 -26.05 -13.81
N GLU A 232 15.59 -27.21 -14.24
CA GLU A 232 15.40 -28.50 -13.54
C GLU A 232 15.91 -28.41 -12.10
N THR A 233 17.12 -27.89 -11.91
CA THR A 233 17.69 -27.70 -10.56
C THR A 233 16.82 -26.70 -9.71
N ALA A 234 16.33 -25.64 -10.30
CA ALA A 234 15.46 -24.71 -9.58
C ALA A 234 14.15 -25.38 -9.14
N ILE A 235 13.57 -26.25 -9.98
CA ILE A 235 12.36 -27.03 -9.66
C ILE A 235 12.60 -28.00 -8.51
N GLU A 236 13.78 -28.68 -8.51
CA GLU A 236 14.12 -29.61 -7.44
C GLU A 236 14.39 -28.95 -6.08
N LEU A 237 14.76 -27.66 -6.08
CA LEU A 237 15.03 -26.89 -4.86
C LEU A 237 13.78 -26.25 -4.25
N LEU A 238 12.69 -26.13 -4.99
CA LEU A 238 11.41 -25.53 -4.56
C LEU A 238 10.47 -26.58 -3.96
#